data_0fa6f1794dfee1917beee6b071e4554c
#
_entry.id   0fa6f1794dfee1917beee6b071e4554c
#
_cell.length_a   1.000
_cell.length_b   1.000
_cell.length_c   1.000
_cell.angle_alpha   90.00
_cell.angle_beta   90.00
_cell.angle_gamma   90.00
#
_symmetry.space_group_name_H-M   'P 1'
#
loop_
_entity.id
_entity.type
_entity.pdbx_description
1 polymer ?
#
loop_
_entity_poly.entity_id
_entity_poly.type
_entity_poly.pdbx_seq_one_letter_code
_entity_poly.pdbx_strand_id
1 'polypeptide(L)'
;YGILPYVMDNLGIGRILWFGSDWVMVTVILVSTWTFFPFVVIGTLARLQTIDPELYSAAKVAGAGVLRRFWHITLPQLANVLFVVILLRTMFMFTKFDVIWLITGSGGIGFYTKTLPIHTFIKTFNELQVGAGAALSMMMFLMLVVFALIYFKIYKRDEHI
;
A
#
# COMPACT_ATOMS: atom_id res chain seq x y z
N TYR A 1 -0.70 -16.89 -21.57
CA TYR A 1 0.41 -16.55 -22.46
C TYR A 1 0.78 -15.09 -22.19
N GLY A 2 1.96 -14.82 -21.58
CA GLY A 2 2.46 -13.47 -21.30
C GLY A 2 3.97 -13.42 -21.40
N ILE A 3 4.53 -12.20 -21.54
CA ILE A 3 5.98 -11.98 -21.67
C ILE A 3 6.73 -12.47 -20.43
N LEU A 4 6.22 -12.21 -19.23
CA LEU A 4 6.87 -12.58 -17.98
C LEU A 4 7.08 -14.10 -17.80
N PRO A 5 6.06 -14.98 -17.98
CA PRO A 5 6.27 -16.43 -17.94
C PRO A 5 7.29 -16.92 -18.99
N TYR A 6 7.30 -16.31 -20.18
CA TYR A 6 8.26 -16.66 -21.23
C TYR A 6 9.71 -16.30 -20.86
N VAL A 7 9.92 -15.10 -20.31
CA VAL A 7 11.25 -14.65 -19.86
C VAL A 7 11.76 -15.51 -18.71
N MET A 8 10.91 -15.87 -17.76
CA MET A 8 11.29 -16.71 -16.63
C MET A 8 11.64 -18.14 -17.03
N ASP A 9 10.90 -18.70 -17.99
CA ASP A 9 11.18 -20.02 -18.56
C ASP A 9 12.57 -20.04 -19.23
N ASN A 10 12.91 -18.98 -19.98
CA ASN A 10 14.22 -18.83 -20.60
C ASN A 10 15.37 -18.59 -19.61
N LEU A 11 15.08 -18.05 -18.43
CA LEU A 11 16.04 -17.86 -17.35
C LEU A 11 16.24 -19.12 -16.48
N GLY A 12 15.54 -20.23 -16.80
CA GLY A 12 15.62 -21.48 -16.04
C GLY A 12 14.91 -21.48 -14.69
N ILE A 13 14.06 -20.45 -14.41
CA ILE A 13 13.32 -20.31 -13.15
C ILE A 13 12.03 -21.16 -13.18
N GLY A 14 11.66 -21.66 -14.38
CA GLY A 14 10.43 -22.40 -14.59
C GLY A 14 9.21 -21.50 -14.89
N ARG A 15 8.14 -22.12 -15.39
CA ARG A 15 6.91 -21.41 -15.79
C ARG A 15 6.04 -21.07 -14.59
N ILE A 16 6.06 -19.81 -14.17
CA ILE A 16 5.18 -19.33 -13.10
C ILE A 16 3.85 -18.87 -13.73
N LEU A 17 2.75 -19.45 -13.27
CA LEU A 17 1.40 -19.01 -13.62
C LEU A 17 0.98 -17.86 -12.70
N TRP A 18 1.33 -16.64 -13.07
CA TRP A 18 1.08 -15.41 -12.30
C TRP A 18 -0.39 -15.19 -11.92
N PHE A 19 -1.31 -15.67 -12.74
CA PHE A 19 -2.75 -15.61 -12.51
C PHE A 19 -3.33 -16.94 -11.99
N GLY A 20 -2.47 -17.90 -11.62
CA GLY A 20 -2.87 -19.13 -10.96
C GLY A 20 -3.16 -18.93 -9.49
N SER A 21 -3.85 -19.90 -8.86
CA SER A 21 -4.24 -19.86 -7.45
C SER A 21 -3.10 -19.48 -6.49
N ASP A 22 -1.90 -19.99 -6.74
CA ASP A 22 -0.76 -19.87 -5.82
C ASP A 22 -0.07 -18.50 -5.90
N TRP A 23 -0.09 -17.88 -7.08
CA TRP A 23 0.66 -16.63 -7.35
C TRP A 23 -0.22 -15.41 -7.56
N VAL A 24 -1.52 -15.57 -7.69
CA VAL A 24 -2.43 -14.46 -7.97
C VAL A 24 -2.37 -13.34 -6.93
N MET A 25 -2.25 -13.68 -5.63
CA MET A 25 -2.18 -12.67 -4.59
C MET A 25 -0.85 -11.91 -4.62
N VAL A 26 0.25 -12.60 -4.92
CA VAL A 26 1.56 -11.97 -5.15
C VAL A 26 1.50 -11.02 -6.35
N THR A 27 0.85 -11.43 -7.42
CA THR A 27 0.63 -10.59 -8.61
C THR A 27 -0.18 -9.33 -8.27
N VAL A 28 -1.27 -9.46 -7.52
CA VAL A 28 -2.08 -8.33 -7.05
C VAL A 28 -1.24 -7.36 -6.22
N ILE A 29 -0.40 -7.86 -5.30
CA ILE A 29 0.49 -7.04 -4.48
C ILE A 29 1.50 -6.29 -5.34
N LEU A 30 2.15 -6.98 -6.29
CA LEU A 30 3.15 -6.37 -7.17
C LEU A 30 2.53 -5.27 -8.06
N VAL A 31 1.40 -5.56 -8.72
CA VAL A 31 0.69 -4.58 -9.56
C VAL A 31 0.21 -3.38 -8.73
N SER A 32 -0.33 -3.64 -7.55
CA SER A 32 -0.78 -2.56 -6.64
C SER A 32 0.39 -1.71 -6.15
N THR A 33 1.53 -2.31 -5.85
CA THR A 33 2.74 -1.60 -5.44
C THR A 33 3.27 -0.73 -6.59
N TRP A 34 3.35 -1.29 -7.79
CA TRP A 34 3.78 -0.57 -9.00
C TRP A 34 2.89 0.63 -9.30
N THR A 35 1.57 0.45 -9.21
CA THR A 35 0.59 1.52 -9.49
C THR A 35 0.73 2.71 -8.53
N PHE A 36 1.07 2.45 -7.26
CA PHE A 36 1.14 3.50 -6.24
C PHE A 36 2.55 4.02 -5.93
N PHE A 37 3.57 3.32 -6.37
CA PHE A 37 4.97 3.72 -6.17
C PHE A 37 5.24 5.18 -6.58
N PRO A 38 4.75 5.70 -7.74
CA PRO A 38 5.01 7.08 -8.13
C PRO A 38 4.47 8.11 -7.13
N PHE A 39 3.29 7.86 -6.55
CA PHE A 39 2.70 8.76 -5.55
C PHE A 39 3.57 8.88 -4.30
N VAL A 40 4.10 7.76 -3.81
CA VAL A 40 5.00 7.75 -2.64
C VAL A 40 6.29 8.49 -2.95
N VAL A 41 6.87 8.25 -4.12
CA VAL A 41 8.12 8.90 -4.56
C VAL A 41 7.93 10.41 -4.68
N ILE A 42 6.87 10.88 -5.35
CA ILE A 42 6.61 12.31 -5.53
C ILE A 42 6.40 12.99 -4.18
N GLY A 43 5.58 12.43 -3.30
CA GLY A 43 5.33 13.01 -1.98
C GLY A 43 6.60 13.08 -1.11
N THR A 44 7.40 12.03 -1.13
CA THR A 44 8.68 11.99 -0.40
C THR A 44 9.68 12.96 -0.98
N LEU A 45 9.79 13.04 -2.31
CA LEU A 45 10.71 13.95 -3.00
C LEU A 45 10.34 15.42 -2.75
N ALA A 46 9.05 15.76 -2.82
CA ALA A 46 8.58 17.10 -2.51
C ALA A 46 8.98 17.53 -1.10
N ARG A 47 8.85 16.63 -0.10
CA ARG A 47 9.30 16.94 1.26
C ARG A 47 10.81 17.06 1.37
N LEU A 48 11.57 16.20 0.71
CA LEU A 48 13.04 16.30 0.71
C LEU A 48 13.55 17.64 0.20
N GLN A 49 12.88 18.22 -0.80
CA GLN A 49 13.24 19.53 -1.36
C GLN A 49 12.95 20.70 -0.41
N THR A 50 12.11 20.53 0.59
CA THR A 50 11.80 21.56 1.59
C THR A 50 12.71 21.51 2.83
N ILE A 51 13.60 20.52 2.93
CA ILE A 51 14.57 20.44 4.03
C ILE A 51 15.68 21.46 3.80
N ASP A 52 15.94 22.29 4.81
CA ASP A 52 16.96 23.32 4.75
C ASP A 52 18.36 22.71 4.50
N PRO A 53 19.06 23.11 3.42
CA PRO A 53 20.41 22.66 3.14
C PRO A 53 21.44 23.01 4.24
N GLU A 54 21.17 24.04 5.04
CA GLU A 54 22.06 24.47 6.14
C GLU A 54 22.17 23.38 7.21
N LEU A 55 21.10 22.63 7.47
CA LEU A 55 21.13 21.48 8.40
C LEU A 55 22.16 20.43 7.97
N TYR A 56 22.23 20.15 6.67
CA TYR A 56 23.20 19.19 6.14
C TYR A 56 24.63 19.75 6.18
N SER A 57 24.79 21.05 5.94
CA SER A 57 26.08 21.73 5.97
C SER A 57 26.64 21.77 7.40
N ALA A 58 25.83 22.15 8.38
CA ALA A 58 26.20 22.14 9.79
C ALA A 58 26.59 20.73 10.28
N ALA A 59 25.81 19.71 9.90
CA ALA A 59 26.13 18.32 10.23
C ALA A 59 27.44 17.82 9.59
N LYS A 60 27.79 18.30 8.38
CA LYS A 60 29.07 17.98 7.75
C LYS A 60 30.23 18.58 8.53
N VAL A 61 30.12 19.86 8.93
CA VAL A 61 31.15 20.53 9.74
C VAL A 61 31.34 19.81 11.09
N ALA A 62 30.24 19.31 11.68
CA ALA A 62 30.29 18.48 12.90
C ALA A 62 30.81 17.04 12.67
N GLY A 63 31.28 16.70 11.46
CA GLY A 63 31.87 15.39 11.16
C GLY A 63 30.84 14.26 10.96
N ALA A 64 29.54 14.58 10.79
CA ALA A 64 28.52 13.57 10.60
C ALA A 64 28.60 12.92 9.21
N GLY A 65 28.82 11.61 9.16
CA GLY A 65 28.79 10.82 7.93
C GLY A 65 27.40 10.76 7.28
N VAL A 66 27.32 10.27 6.04
CA VAL A 66 26.08 10.21 5.23
C VAL A 66 24.97 9.45 5.97
N LEU A 67 25.28 8.29 6.53
CA LEU A 67 24.32 7.45 7.23
C LEU A 67 23.77 8.14 8.49
N ARG A 68 24.65 8.82 9.25
CA ARG A 68 24.23 9.57 10.45
C ARG A 68 23.31 10.73 10.11
N ARG A 69 23.59 11.47 9.01
CA ARG A 69 22.71 12.54 8.51
C ARG A 69 21.36 12.00 8.06
N PHE A 70 21.34 10.86 7.38
CA PHE A 70 20.09 10.22 6.96
C PHE A 70 19.18 9.90 8.16
N TRP A 71 19.71 9.25 9.19
CA TRP A 71 18.91 8.83 10.36
C TRP A 71 18.50 9.99 11.27
N HIS A 72 19.31 11.04 11.40
CA HIS A 72 19.07 12.12 12.37
C HIS A 72 18.50 13.40 11.75
N ILE A 73 18.61 13.59 10.44
CA ILE A 73 18.08 14.78 9.77
C ILE A 73 16.99 14.36 8.76
N THR A 74 17.33 13.51 7.80
CA THR A 74 16.43 13.20 6.69
C THR A 74 15.20 12.45 7.14
N LEU A 75 15.39 11.34 7.85
CA LEU A 75 14.28 10.47 8.25
C LEU A 75 13.29 11.13 9.22
N PRO A 76 13.71 11.86 10.26
CA PRO A 76 12.78 12.60 11.12
C PRO A 76 12.00 13.69 10.37
N GLN A 77 12.64 14.40 9.45
CA GLN A 77 11.99 15.42 8.63
C GLN A 77 10.95 14.83 7.66
N LEU A 78 11.14 13.59 7.22
CA LEU A 78 10.20 12.86 6.38
C LEU A 78 9.06 12.22 7.17
N ALA A 79 9.19 12.06 8.48
CA ALA A 79 8.26 11.28 9.30
C ALA A 79 6.80 11.72 9.13
N ASN A 80 6.53 13.04 9.10
CA ASN A 80 5.17 13.58 8.94
C ASN A 80 4.54 13.20 7.58
N VAL A 81 5.31 13.29 6.50
CA VAL A 81 4.83 12.91 5.16
C VAL A 81 4.65 11.41 5.06
N LEU A 82 5.62 10.63 5.55
CA LEU A 82 5.52 9.18 5.57
C LEU A 82 4.32 8.70 6.39
N PHE A 83 4.04 9.36 7.52
CA PHE A 83 2.85 9.09 8.31
C PHE A 83 1.58 9.24 7.47
N VAL A 84 1.38 10.38 6.82
CA VAL A 84 0.18 10.61 5.98
C VAL A 84 0.12 9.61 4.82
N VAL A 85 1.23 9.36 4.15
CA VAL A 85 1.32 8.41 3.02
C VAL A 85 0.97 7.00 3.46
N ILE A 86 1.48 6.54 4.60
CA ILE A 86 1.18 5.20 5.13
C ILE A 86 -0.29 5.09 5.52
N LEU A 87 -0.87 6.10 6.18
CA LEU A 87 -2.29 6.13 6.53
C LEU A 87 -3.17 6.00 5.28
N LEU A 88 -2.98 6.92 4.33
CA LEU A 88 -3.76 6.92 3.08
C LEU A 88 -3.58 5.60 2.32
N ARG A 89 -2.35 5.10 2.24
CA ARG A 89 -2.05 3.84 1.57
C ARG A 89 -2.78 2.67 2.21
N THR A 90 -2.78 2.57 3.52
CA THR A 90 -3.47 1.50 4.24
C THR A 90 -4.98 1.56 4.00
N MET A 91 -5.59 2.76 4.06
CA MET A 91 -7.01 2.94 3.80
C MET A 91 -7.38 2.56 2.35
N PHE A 92 -6.61 3.04 1.36
CA PHE A 92 -6.84 2.70 -0.05
C PHE A 92 -6.62 1.22 -0.35
N MET A 93 -5.65 0.57 0.30
CA MET A 93 -5.44 -0.88 0.11
C MET A 93 -6.53 -1.72 0.76
N PHE A 94 -7.06 -1.28 1.90
CA PHE A 94 -8.15 -1.99 2.55
C PHE A 94 -9.44 -1.99 1.72
N THR A 95 -9.71 -0.89 0.99
CA THR A 95 -10.88 -0.75 0.11
C THR A 95 -10.62 -1.17 -1.34
N LYS A 96 -9.41 -1.73 -1.62
CA LYS A 96 -9.00 -2.05 -2.98
C LYS A 96 -9.87 -3.12 -3.62
N PHE A 97 -10.56 -2.77 -4.70
CA PHE A 97 -11.47 -3.63 -5.44
C PHE A 97 -11.00 -3.83 -6.89
N ASP A 98 -10.73 -2.74 -7.59
CA ASP A 98 -10.51 -2.65 -9.03
C ASP A 98 -9.41 -3.59 -9.56
N VAL A 99 -8.20 -3.52 -8.99
CA VAL A 99 -7.06 -4.35 -9.45
C VAL A 99 -7.36 -5.83 -9.23
N ILE A 100 -7.92 -6.19 -8.07
CA ILE A 100 -8.22 -7.59 -7.78
C ILE A 100 -9.31 -8.11 -8.72
N TRP A 101 -10.37 -7.32 -8.93
CA TRP A 101 -11.46 -7.65 -9.82
C TRP A 101 -11.02 -7.87 -11.26
N LEU A 102 -10.17 -6.97 -11.78
CA LEU A 102 -9.65 -7.05 -13.14
C LEU A 102 -8.68 -8.23 -13.35
N ILE A 103 -7.78 -8.47 -12.38
CA ILE A 103 -6.79 -9.56 -12.48
C ILE A 103 -7.46 -10.93 -12.35
N THR A 104 -8.49 -11.05 -11.53
CA THR A 104 -9.11 -12.35 -11.23
C THR A 104 -10.32 -12.69 -12.09
N GLY A 105 -10.67 -11.82 -13.04
CA GLY A 105 -11.75 -12.10 -14.01
C GLY A 105 -13.14 -12.24 -13.36
N SER A 106 -13.60 -11.19 -12.67
CA SER A 106 -15.00 -11.07 -12.21
C SER A 106 -15.40 -11.87 -10.97
N GLY A 107 -14.59 -11.92 -9.93
CA GLY A 107 -15.09 -12.42 -8.66
C GLY A 107 -14.10 -13.14 -7.78
N GLY A 108 -12.84 -13.16 -8.17
CA GLY A 108 -11.80 -13.83 -7.41
C GLY A 108 -11.56 -15.27 -7.87
N ILE A 109 -10.33 -15.71 -7.76
CA ILE A 109 -9.95 -17.11 -7.95
C ILE A 109 -10.18 -17.83 -6.63
N GLY A 110 -11.34 -18.46 -6.49
CA GLY A 110 -11.74 -19.21 -5.30
C GLY A 110 -11.67 -18.36 -4.02
N PHE A 111 -11.06 -18.90 -2.96
CA PHE A 111 -10.86 -18.20 -1.69
C PHE A 111 -9.61 -17.30 -1.68
N TYR A 112 -8.68 -17.47 -2.60
CA TYR A 112 -7.34 -16.84 -2.58
C TYR A 112 -7.35 -15.32 -2.77
N THR A 113 -8.35 -14.78 -3.48
CA THR A 113 -8.47 -13.34 -3.75
C THR A 113 -9.82 -12.76 -3.34
N LYS A 114 -10.60 -13.49 -2.56
CA LYS A 114 -11.91 -13.06 -2.09
C LYS A 114 -11.78 -12.08 -0.90
N THR A 115 -11.30 -10.88 -1.20
CA THR A 115 -11.21 -9.80 -0.21
C THR A 115 -12.58 -9.29 0.20
N LEU A 116 -12.64 -8.55 1.32
CA LEU A 116 -13.89 -8.04 1.85
C LEU A 116 -14.65 -7.13 0.86
N PRO A 117 -14.00 -6.20 0.12
CA PRO A 117 -14.68 -5.41 -0.93
C PRO A 117 -15.27 -6.29 -2.05
N ILE A 118 -14.54 -7.30 -2.50
CA ILE A 118 -15.03 -8.23 -3.54
C ILE A 118 -16.21 -9.04 -3.02
N HIS A 119 -16.11 -9.53 -1.79
CA HIS A 119 -17.21 -10.30 -1.19
C HIS A 119 -18.47 -9.43 -1.03
N THR A 120 -18.30 -8.18 -0.60
CA THR A 120 -19.40 -7.20 -0.50
C THR A 120 -20.06 -6.96 -1.84
N PHE A 121 -19.26 -6.78 -2.90
CA PHE A 121 -19.76 -6.60 -4.26
C PHE A 121 -20.58 -7.81 -4.75
N ILE A 122 -20.03 -9.01 -4.58
CA ILE A 122 -20.72 -10.26 -4.98
C ILE A 122 -22.05 -10.39 -4.24
N LYS A 123 -22.07 -10.19 -2.92
CA LYS A 123 -23.29 -10.25 -2.12
C LYS A 123 -24.35 -9.25 -2.57
N THR A 124 -23.91 -8.00 -2.86
CA THR A 124 -24.84 -6.93 -3.24
C THR A 124 -25.39 -7.11 -4.64
N PHE A 125 -24.53 -7.35 -5.62
CA PHE A 125 -24.90 -7.26 -7.03
C PHE A 125 -25.11 -8.61 -7.70
N ASN A 126 -24.36 -9.65 -7.36
CA ASN A 126 -24.53 -10.97 -7.97
C ASN A 126 -25.58 -11.81 -7.25
N GLU A 127 -25.61 -11.74 -5.91
CA GLU A 127 -26.59 -12.49 -5.10
C GLU A 127 -27.84 -11.66 -4.75
N LEU A 128 -27.87 -10.36 -5.13
CA LEU A 128 -28.97 -9.43 -4.86
C LEU A 128 -29.33 -9.27 -3.37
N GLN A 129 -28.40 -9.62 -2.47
CA GLN A 129 -28.55 -9.50 -1.02
C GLN A 129 -28.09 -8.11 -0.53
N VAL A 130 -28.84 -7.06 -0.93
CA VAL A 130 -28.48 -5.66 -0.65
C VAL A 130 -28.29 -5.39 0.85
N GLY A 131 -29.12 -5.98 1.70
CA GLY A 131 -28.98 -5.84 3.16
C GLY A 131 -27.66 -6.42 3.71
N ALA A 132 -27.24 -7.59 3.21
CA ALA A 132 -25.97 -8.20 3.61
C ALA A 132 -24.78 -7.38 3.09
N GLY A 133 -24.86 -6.87 1.86
CA GLY A 133 -23.85 -5.99 1.29
C GLY A 133 -23.70 -4.70 2.07
N ALA A 134 -24.81 -4.07 2.47
CA ALA A 134 -24.82 -2.87 3.30
C ALA A 134 -24.18 -3.13 4.68
N ALA A 135 -24.51 -4.26 5.32
CA ALA A 135 -23.92 -4.66 6.60
C ALA A 135 -22.39 -4.85 6.50
N LEU A 136 -21.91 -5.51 5.44
CA LEU A 136 -20.48 -5.69 5.19
C LEU A 136 -19.77 -4.35 4.93
N SER A 137 -20.41 -3.43 4.18
CA SER A 137 -19.87 -2.09 3.93
C SER A 137 -19.75 -1.28 5.22
N MET A 138 -20.77 -1.34 6.09
CA MET A 138 -20.75 -0.69 7.39
C MET A 138 -19.65 -1.27 8.29
N MET A 139 -19.45 -2.59 8.27
CA MET A 139 -18.38 -3.24 9.01
C MET A 139 -17.01 -2.77 8.52
N MET A 140 -16.79 -2.68 7.19
CA MET A 140 -15.55 -2.13 6.62
C MET A 140 -15.32 -0.69 7.06
N PHE A 141 -16.37 0.14 7.01
CA PHE A 141 -16.28 1.53 7.45
C PHE A 141 -15.87 1.63 8.93
N LEU A 142 -16.51 0.87 9.81
CA LEU A 142 -16.17 0.87 11.24
C LEU A 142 -14.74 0.42 11.50
N MET A 143 -14.27 -0.63 10.80
CA MET A 143 -12.87 -1.08 10.89
C MET A 143 -11.89 0.02 10.48
N LEU A 144 -12.17 0.74 9.39
CA LEU A 144 -11.33 1.85 8.94
C LEU A 144 -11.33 3.03 9.93
N VAL A 145 -12.49 3.38 10.51
CA VAL A 145 -12.57 4.41 11.52
C VAL A 145 -11.75 4.05 12.76
N VAL A 146 -11.91 2.82 13.27
CA VAL A 146 -11.13 2.34 14.41
C VAL A 146 -9.63 2.36 14.10
N PHE A 147 -9.24 1.88 12.92
CA PHE A 147 -7.86 1.92 12.47
C PHE A 147 -7.32 3.36 12.45
N ALA A 148 -8.05 4.30 11.83
CA ALA A 148 -7.65 5.70 11.75
C ALA A 148 -7.50 6.34 13.14
N LEU A 149 -8.44 6.10 14.06
CA LEU A 149 -8.38 6.61 15.42
C LEU A 149 -7.15 6.09 16.19
N ILE A 150 -6.87 4.78 16.08
CA ILE A 150 -5.68 4.17 16.70
C ILE A 150 -4.41 4.78 16.10
N TYR A 151 -4.36 4.91 14.78
CA TYR A 151 -3.21 5.45 14.06
C TYR A 151 -2.90 6.89 14.48
N PHE A 152 -3.90 7.76 14.54
CA PHE A 152 -3.73 9.14 15.03
C PHE A 152 -3.35 9.22 16.50
N LYS A 153 -3.85 8.31 17.34
CA LYS A 153 -3.48 8.26 18.75
C LYS A 153 -2.00 7.92 18.95
N ILE A 154 -1.48 7.00 18.13
CA ILE A 154 -0.05 6.64 18.16
C ILE A 154 0.80 7.83 17.73
N TYR A 155 0.43 8.48 16.64
CA TYR A 155 1.18 9.62 16.11
C TYR A 155 1.27 10.80 17.07
N LYS A 156 0.14 11.23 17.67
CA LYS A 156 0.14 12.33 18.65
C LYS A 156 1.06 12.10 19.84
N ARG A 157 1.34 10.86 20.16
CA ARG A 157 2.23 10.52 21.28
C ARG A 157 3.69 10.82 20.96
N ASP A 158 4.08 10.75 19.70
CA ASP A 158 5.48 10.96 19.28
C ASP A 158 5.82 12.45 19.05
N GLU A 159 4.83 13.35 18.95
CA GLU A 159 5.05 14.80 18.86
C GLU A 159 5.38 15.48 20.21
N HIS A 160 5.21 14.79 21.33
CA HIS A 160 5.43 15.32 22.69
C HIS A 160 6.75 14.87 23.33
N ILE A 161 7.66 14.26 22.57
CA ILE A 161 9.02 13.91 22.98
C ILE A 161 10.03 14.72 22.14
#